data_dbc24da60026128c7aa027865fa61d2e
#
_entry.id   dbc24da60026128c7aa027865fa61d2e
#
_cell.length_a   1.000
_cell.length_b   1.000
_cell.length_c   1.000
_cell.angle_alpha   90.00
_cell.angle_beta   90.00
_cell.angle_gamma   90.00
#
_symmetry.space_group_name_H-M   'P 1'
#
loop_
_entity.id
_entity.type
_entity.pdbx_description
1 polymer ?
#
loop_
_entity_poly.entity_id
_entity_poly.type
_entity_poly.pdbx_seq_one_letter_code
_entity_poly.pdbx_strand_id
1 'polypeptide(L)'
;MVKVLVVGPSPTRSKGGMATVIEEIAKDKTLNAKFDIDIYESYVDGNKLRVLLFSMFSFIKFYFTKRNYDVYHIHAASYGSTFRKGWYVHAAKKWGKKVILHIHGAEYMLFYEKSNQKDKIVSILKEADEVIALSADWKKKFDETFGLKNCVILENGIDTERLKPAITSVKDHPHTFVSLGRLGERKGTYDLIKAIERVKIQIPDVKCYLAGDGDIDRCKQIVEEKNLKSNIIIVGWANFNKKLELLKKSSVLVLPSYNEGLPMAILEGMACGKAIISTTVGAIPEVVKEENGILIEPGDVEKLSEALMRY
;
A
#
# COMPACT_ATOMS: atom_id res chain seq x y z
N MET A 1 24.49 15.66 12.62
CA MET A 1 23.53 14.58 12.29
C MET A 1 23.31 14.63 10.78
N VAL A 2 23.25 13.50 10.09
CA VAL A 2 22.96 13.45 8.64
C VAL A 2 21.54 13.94 8.42
N LYS A 3 21.37 14.89 7.48
CA LYS A 3 20.05 15.46 7.13
C LYS A 3 19.41 14.69 6.00
N VAL A 4 18.23 14.16 6.26
CA VAL A 4 17.47 13.35 5.30
C VAL A 4 16.17 14.06 4.92
N LEU A 5 15.92 14.23 3.62
CA LEU A 5 14.65 14.71 3.12
C LEU A 5 13.86 13.55 2.51
N VAL A 6 12.76 13.18 3.14
CA VAL A 6 11.83 12.19 2.61
C VAL A 6 10.82 12.88 1.68
N VAL A 7 10.84 12.52 0.40
CA VAL A 7 10.03 13.16 -0.65
C VAL A 7 8.93 12.20 -1.11
N GLY A 8 7.67 12.51 -0.83
CA GLY A 8 6.58 11.62 -1.19
C GLY A 8 5.19 12.27 -1.14
N PRO A 9 4.12 11.47 -1.12
CA PRO A 9 2.79 11.97 -0.84
C PRO A 9 2.70 12.55 0.57
N SER A 10 1.75 13.45 0.75
CA SER A 10 1.45 14.00 2.08
C SER A 10 0.98 12.90 3.02
N PRO A 11 1.62 12.68 4.18
CA PRO A 11 1.18 11.67 5.14
C PRO A 11 -0.19 11.98 5.77
N THR A 12 -0.61 13.24 5.76
CA THR A 12 -1.87 13.69 6.37
C THR A 12 -2.99 13.97 5.37
N ARG A 13 -2.66 14.30 4.11
CA ARG A 13 -3.61 14.72 3.06
C ARG A 13 -3.76 13.72 1.93
N SER A 14 -2.89 12.71 1.85
CA SER A 14 -2.97 11.66 0.85
C SER A 14 -3.38 10.33 1.49
N LYS A 15 -4.08 9.52 0.70
CA LYS A 15 -4.58 8.20 1.11
C LYS A 15 -3.72 7.12 0.47
N GLY A 16 -3.49 6.02 1.19
CA GLY A 16 -2.82 4.84 0.65
C GLY A 16 -1.50 4.48 1.33
N GLY A 17 -1.00 3.28 1.01
CA GLY A 17 0.13 2.64 1.70
C GLY A 17 1.42 3.44 1.71
N MET A 18 1.77 4.12 0.60
CA MET A 18 2.97 4.95 0.55
C MET A 18 2.93 6.12 1.55
N ALA A 19 1.76 6.76 1.74
CA ALA A 19 1.60 7.82 2.74
C ALA A 19 1.77 7.26 4.15
N THR A 20 1.27 6.04 4.42
CA THR A 20 1.46 5.34 5.69
C THR A 20 2.94 5.03 5.93
N VAL A 21 3.67 4.51 4.94
CA VAL A 21 5.13 4.26 5.07
C VAL A 21 5.90 5.54 5.42
N ILE A 22 5.58 6.66 4.77
CA ILE A 22 6.22 7.95 5.07
C ILE A 22 5.86 8.42 6.49
N GLU A 23 4.62 8.19 6.93
CA GLU A 23 4.20 8.50 8.30
C GLU A 23 4.96 7.66 9.33
N GLU A 24 5.16 6.37 9.08
CA GLU A 24 5.95 5.50 9.95
C GLU A 24 7.41 5.97 10.04
N ILE A 25 8.06 6.28 8.91
CA ILE A 25 9.42 6.84 8.88
C ILE A 25 9.49 8.14 9.69
N ALA A 26 8.51 9.04 9.53
CA ALA A 26 8.49 10.32 10.20
C ALA A 26 8.34 10.20 11.74
N LYS A 27 7.66 9.15 12.20
CA LYS A 27 7.36 8.91 13.63
C LYS A 27 8.34 7.96 14.31
N ASP A 28 9.20 7.29 13.57
CA ASP A 28 10.14 6.32 14.13
C ASP A 28 11.18 7.04 15.03
N LYS A 29 11.13 6.72 16.32
CA LYS A 29 12.01 7.34 17.33
C LYS A 29 13.47 6.96 17.14
N THR A 30 13.75 5.74 16.65
CA THR A 30 15.11 5.24 16.45
C THR A 30 15.77 5.95 15.27
N LEU A 31 15.02 6.14 14.18
CA LEU A 31 15.50 6.89 13.03
C LEU A 31 15.72 8.36 13.38
N ASN A 32 14.75 9.00 14.05
CA ASN A 32 14.84 10.41 14.45
C ASN A 32 15.94 10.68 15.50
N ALA A 33 16.36 9.66 16.27
CA ALA A 33 17.51 9.78 17.16
C ALA A 33 18.86 9.76 16.41
N LYS A 34 18.91 9.19 15.20
CA LYS A 34 20.13 9.03 14.40
C LYS A 34 20.27 10.04 13.26
N PHE A 35 19.14 10.48 12.70
CA PHE A 35 19.04 11.31 11.52
C PHE A 35 18.14 12.53 11.79
N ASP A 36 18.45 13.64 11.13
CA ASP A 36 17.58 14.83 11.07
C ASP A 36 16.65 14.66 9.85
N ILE A 37 15.41 14.21 10.11
CA ILE A 37 14.47 13.77 9.06
C ILE A 37 13.38 14.81 8.86
N ASP A 38 13.33 15.38 7.66
CA ASP A 38 12.23 16.24 7.20
C ASP A 38 11.38 15.53 6.14
N ILE A 39 10.09 15.83 6.13
CA ILE A 39 9.15 15.36 5.10
C ILE A 39 8.86 16.47 4.10
N TYR A 40 8.94 16.14 2.82
CA TYR A 40 8.57 17.04 1.73
C TYR A 40 7.41 16.47 0.90
N GLU A 41 6.28 17.15 0.97
CA GLU A 41 5.08 16.75 0.24
C GLU A 41 5.17 17.13 -1.23
N SER A 42 5.34 16.15 -2.07
CA SER A 42 5.46 16.29 -3.53
C SER A 42 4.19 15.88 -4.30
N TYR A 43 3.18 15.40 -3.55
CA TYR A 43 1.91 14.92 -4.10
C TYR A 43 0.79 15.06 -3.07
N VAL A 44 -0.40 15.38 -3.55
CA VAL A 44 -1.67 15.33 -2.81
C VAL A 44 -2.74 14.70 -3.68
N ASP A 45 -3.73 14.06 -3.06
CA ASP A 45 -4.86 13.48 -3.79
C ASP A 45 -5.73 14.55 -4.42
N GLY A 46 -6.30 14.24 -5.60
CA GLY A 46 -7.17 15.13 -6.32
C GLY A 46 -7.38 14.73 -7.78
N ASN A 47 -8.07 15.58 -8.54
CA ASN A 47 -8.20 15.39 -9.97
C ASN A 47 -6.86 15.61 -10.70
N LYS A 48 -6.76 15.15 -11.96
CA LYS A 48 -5.51 15.18 -12.74
C LYS A 48 -4.87 16.56 -12.82
N LEU A 49 -5.67 17.62 -13.00
CA LEU A 49 -5.18 18.99 -13.11
C LEU A 49 -4.60 19.47 -11.78
N ARG A 50 -5.31 19.26 -10.66
CA ARG A 50 -4.83 19.60 -9.31
C ARG A 50 -3.52 18.89 -8.99
N VAL A 51 -3.44 17.60 -9.29
CA VAL A 51 -2.22 16.79 -9.07
C VAL A 51 -1.05 17.33 -9.88
N LEU A 52 -1.28 17.68 -11.15
CA LEU A 52 -0.25 18.24 -12.03
C LEU A 52 0.25 19.60 -11.51
N LEU A 53 -0.66 20.54 -11.28
CA LEU A 53 -0.32 21.90 -10.81
C LEU A 53 0.39 21.86 -9.45
N PHE A 54 -0.11 21.04 -8.50
CA PHE A 54 0.54 20.87 -7.20
C PHE A 54 1.95 20.29 -7.35
N SER A 55 2.12 19.26 -8.20
CA SER A 55 3.42 18.61 -8.39
C SER A 55 4.43 19.57 -9.03
N MET A 56 4.01 20.41 -9.98
CA MET A 56 4.87 21.43 -10.61
C MET A 56 5.29 22.49 -9.60
N PHE A 57 4.32 23.07 -8.87
CA PHE A 57 4.61 24.08 -7.85
C PHE A 57 5.49 23.52 -6.73
N SER A 58 5.18 22.32 -6.25
CA SER A 58 6.00 21.64 -5.26
C SER A 58 7.42 21.43 -5.75
N PHE A 59 7.61 20.98 -7.01
CA PHE A 59 8.95 20.81 -7.55
C PHE A 59 9.74 22.14 -7.66
N ILE A 60 9.11 23.21 -8.12
CA ILE A 60 9.73 24.54 -8.19
C ILE A 60 10.17 24.99 -6.79
N LYS A 61 9.28 24.88 -5.80
CA LYS A 61 9.61 25.20 -4.39
C LYS A 61 10.78 24.34 -3.88
N PHE A 62 10.73 23.02 -4.12
CA PHE A 62 11.80 22.10 -3.76
C PHE A 62 13.13 22.55 -4.33
N TYR A 63 13.19 22.86 -5.63
CA TYR A 63 14.40 23.21 -6.34
C TYR A 63 15.10 24.44 -5.75
N PHE A 64 14.38 25.41 -5.25
CA PHE A 64 14.94 26.65 -4.67
C PHE A 64 15.17 26.57 -3.16
N THR A 65 14.45 25.72 -2.42
CA THR A 65 14.45 25.76 -0.94
C THR A 65 15.01 24.52 -0.27
N LYS A 66 15.21 23.40 -0.99
CA LYS A 66 15.54 22.10 -0.38
C LYS A 66 16.89 21.53 -0.86
N ARG A 67 17.96 22.37 -0.91
CA ARG A 67 19.31 21.96 -1.33
C ARG A 67 20.21 21.49 -0.20
N ASN A 68 19.86 21.76 1.05
CA ASN A 68 20.73 21.59 2.22
C ASN A 68 20.52 20.28 2.97
N TYR A 69 20.18 19.21 2.25
CA TYR A 69 20.12 17.84 2.79
C TYR A 69 21.26 17.01 2.25
N ASP A 70 21.64 15.98 3.00
CA ASP A 70 22.71 15.06 2.62
C ASP A 70 22.18 13.90 1.80
N VAL A 71 20.97 13.43 2.16
CA VAL A 71 20.28 12.30 1.54
C VAL A 71 18.84 12.69 1.16
N TYR A 72 18.42 12.32 -0.02
CA TYR A 72 17.03 12.44 -0.51
C TYR A 72 16.43 11.06 -0.65
N HIS A 73 15.50 10.71 0.23
CA HIS A 73 14.75 9.46 0.17
C HIS A 73 13.42 9.71 -0.56
N ILE A 74 13.37 9.32 -1.83
CA ILE A 74 12.29 9.67 -2.76
C ILE A 74 11.39 8.46 -2.97
N HIS A 75 10.12 8.60 -2.60
CA HIS A 75 9.12 7.55 -2.75
C HIS A 75 8.36 7.70 -4.08
N ALA A 76 8.34 6.65 -4.90
CA ALA A 76 7.71 6.61 -6.20
C ALA A 76 6.75 5.43 -6.34
N ALA A 77 5.67 5.65 -7.10
CA ALA A 77 4.80 4.62 -7.63
C ALA A 77 4.92 4.54 -9.14
N SER A 78 4.14 3.69 -9.77
CA SER A 78 4.08 3.51 -11.24
C SER A 78 3.56 4.74 -11.98
N TYR A 79 3.64 4.74 -13.30
CA TYR A 79 3.08 5.72 -14.22
C TYR A 79 3.63 7.14 -14.02
N GLY A 80 2.77 8.14 -14.04
CA GLY A 80 3.16 9.54 -13.88
C GLY A 80 3.86 9.87 -12.56
N SER A 81 3.78 9.00 -11.55
CA SER A 81 4.53 9.16 -10.30
C SER A 81 6.04 9.02 -10.55
N THR A 82 6.47 7.99 -11.28
CA THR A 82 7.88 7.78 -11.62
C THR A 82 8.48 9.00 -12.32
N PHE A 83 7.80 9.53 -13.35
CA PHE A 83 8.33 10.67 -14.11
C PHE A 83 8.42 11.95 -13.27
N ARG A 84 7.40 12.22 -12.44
CA ARG A 84 7.46 13.38 -11.53
C ARG A 84 8.55 13.24 -10.48
N LYS A 85 8.78 12.03 -9.95
CA LYS A 85 9.87 11.78 -9.00
C LYS A 85 11.24 11.83 -9.64
N GLY A 86 11.35 11.49 -10.92
CA GLY A 86 12.57 11.69 -11.71
C GLY A 86 13.07 13.15 -11.68
N TRP A 87 12.19 14.15 -11.61
CA TRP A 87 12.62 15.56 -11.46
C TRP A 87 13.38 15.80 -10.16
N TYR A 88 12.93 15.20 -9.06
CA TYR A 88 13.57 15.31 -7.74
C TYR A 88 14.89 14.54 -7.70
N VAL A 89 14.93 13.33 -8.29
CA VAL A 89 16.16 12.54 -8.45
C VAL A 89 17.20 13.36 -9.17
N HIS A 90 16.88 13.82 -10.39
CA HIS A 90 17.80 14.62 -11.21
C HIS A 90 18.28 15.89 -10.52
N ALA A 91 17.41 16.65 -9.85
CA ALA A 91 17.77 17.85 -9.12
C ALA A 91 18.74 17.55 -7.98
N ALA A 92 18.46 16.53 -7.15
CA ALA A 92 19.33 16.14 -6.04
C ALA A 92 20.70 15.63 -6.53
N LYS A 93 20.72 14.84 -7.61
CA LYS A 93 21.98 14.38 -8.23
C LYS A 93 22.79 15.55 -8.82
N LYS A 94 22.14 16.51 -9.48
CA LYS A 94 22.77 17.74 -9.97
C LYS A 94 23.44 18.55 -8.84
N TRP A 95 22.91 18.49 -7.61
CA TRP A 95 23.50 19.12 -6.43
C TRP A 95 24.60 18.27 -5.77
N GLY A 96 24.97 17.11 -6.36
CA GLY A 96 25.98 16.21 -5.82
C GLY A 96 25.52 15.45 -4.56
N LYS A 97 24.20 15.29 -4.37
CA LYS A 97 23.62 14.68 -3.17
C LYS A 97 23.35 13.19 -3.35
N LYS A 98 23.21 12.48 -2.23
CA LYS A 98 22.81 11.07 -2.22
C LYS A 98 21.30 10.91 -2.42
N VAL A 99 20.92 9.98 -3.27
CA VAL A 99 19.51 9.71 -3.62
C VAL A 99 19.19 8.25 -3.43
N ILE A 100 18.16 8.00 -2.61
CA ILE A 100 17.51 6.70 -2.44
C ILE A 100 16.16 6.78 -3.14
N LEU A 101 15.88 5.91 -4.10
CA LEU A 101 14.61 5.85 -4.81
C LEU A 101 13.83 4.60 -4.38
N HIS A 102 12.74 4.80 -3.63
CA HIS A 102 11.93 3.73 -3.05
C HIS A 102 10.68 3.49 -3.89
N ILE A 103 10.56 2.30 -4.48
CA ILE A 103 9.49 1.97 -5.42
C ILE A 103 8.37 1.21 -4.69
N HIS A 104 7.15 1.79 -4.71
CA HIS A 104 5.95 1.22 -4.07
C HIS A 104 4.86 0.76 -5.04
N GLY A 105 5.03 1.04 -6.33
CA GLY A 105 3.98 0.77 -7.32
C GLY A 105 3.81 -0.71 -7.60
N ALA A 106 2.74 -1.33 -7.13
CA ALA A 106 2.43 -2.74 -7.38
C ALA A 106 2.50 -3.13 -8.87
N GLU A 107 2.08 -2.21 -9.76
CA GLU A 107 2.06 -2.41 -11.21
C GLU A 107 3.34 -1.90 -11.91
N TYR A 108 4.48 -1.83 -11.21
CA TYR A 108 5.68 -1.19 -11.76
C TYR A 108 6.20 -1.90 -13.02
N MET A 109 6.22 -3.24 -13.00
CA MET A 109 6.65 -4.03 -14.16
C MET A 109 5.67 -3.89 -15.33
N LEU A 110 4.38 -4.00 -15.09
CA LEU A 110 3.33 -3.81 -16.10
C LEU A 110 3.37 -2.39 -16.69
N PHE A 111 3.59 -1.38 -15.85
CA PHE A 111 3.80 0.01 -16.28
C PHE A 111 5.01 0.12 -17.21
N TYR A 112 6.13 -0.49 -16.86
CA TYR A 112 7.33 -0.49 -17.70
C TYR A 112 7.07 -1.18 -19.04
N GLU A 113 6.48 -2.36 -19.03
CA GLU A 113 6.16 -3.13 -20.23
C GLU A 113 5.31 -2.34 -21.23
N LYS A 114 4.27 -1.66 -20.72
CA LYS A 114 3.33 -0.85 -21.52
C LYS A 114 3.82 0.56 -21.86
N SER A 115 4.95 0.99 -21.30
CA SER A 115 5.44 2.35 -21.50
C SER A 115 6.18 2.52 -22.81
N ASN A 116 5.90 3.62 -23.51
CA ASN A 116 6.69 4.08 -24.66
C ASN A 116 7.95 4.86 -24.26
N GLN A 117 8.20 5.05 -22.93
CA GLN A 117 9.33 5.78 -22.38
C GLN A 117 10.22 4.88 -21.51
N LYS A 118 10.48 3.66 -21.96
CA LYS A 118 11.27 2.65 -21.22
C LYS A 118 12.65 3.16 -20.82
N ASP A 119 13.37 3.77 -21.77
CA ASP A 119 14.72 4.29 -21.54
C ASP A 119 14.75 5.37 -20.45
N LYS A 120 13.72 6.23 -20.43
CA LYS A 120 13.60 7.28 -19.41
C LYS A 120 13.32 6.68 -18.03
N ILE A 121 12.50 5.63 -17.93
CA ILE A 121 12.26 4.92 -16.66
C ILE A 121 13.56 4.33 -16.15
N VAL A 122 14.29 3.61 -17.00
CA VAL A 122 15.59 3.00 -16.66
C VAL A 122 16.62 4.07 -16.27
N SER A 123 16.67 5.19 -16.98
CA SER A 123 17.56 6.31 -16.67
C SER A 123 17.29 6.87 -15.27
N ILE A 124 16.01 7.09 -14.90
CA ILE A 124 15.63 7.58 -13.56
C ILE A 124 16.06 6.60 -12.46
N LEU A 125 15.86 5.29 -12.68
CA LEU A 125 16.27 4.26 -11.71
C LEU A 125 17.80 4.22 -11.55
N LYS A 126 18.55 4.26 -12.66
CA LYS A 126 20.02 4.22 -12.65
C LYS A 126 20.68 5.49 -12.15
N GLU A 127 19.98 6.62 -12.17
CA GLU A 127 20.50 7.90 -11.64
C GLU A 127 20.52 7.94 -10.10
N ALA A 128 19.66 7.16 -9.42
CA ALA A 128 19.68 7.03 -7.97
C ALA A 128 20.93 6.30 -7.48
N ASP A 129 21.43 6.64 -6.29
CA ASP A 129 22.54 5.91 -5.66
C ASP A 129 22.09 4.53 -5.18
N GLU A 130 20.85 4.43 -4.66
CA GLU A 130 20.21 3.18 -4.26
C GLU A 130 18.76 3.15 -4.73
N VAL A 131 18.30 1.98 -5.15
CA VAL A 131 16.89 1.70 -5.45
C VAL A 131 16.35 0.70 -4.45
N ILE A 132 15.26 1.03 -3.76
CA ILE A 132 14.62 0.12 -2.81
C ILE A 132 13.49 -0.62 -3.51
N ALA A 133 13.56 -1.94 -3.46
CA ALA A 133 12.50 -2.89 -3.79
C ALA A 133 11.87 -3.46 -2.52
N LEU A 134 10.57 -3.74 -2.56
CA LEU A 134 9.79 -4.17 -1.38
C LEU A 134 9.94 -5.66 -1.05
N SER A 135 10.60 -6.45 -1.90
CA SER A 135 10.76 -7.89 -1.71
C SER A 135 11.92 -8.45 -2.54
N ALA A 136 12.29 -9.69 -2.24
CA ALA A 136 13.33 -10.41 -2.98
C ALA A 136 12.94 -10.65 -4.45
N ASP A 137 11.68 -11.00 -4.72
CA ASP A 137 11.16 -11.17 -6.08
C ASP A 137 11.21 -9.86 -6.88
N TRP A 138 10.82 -8.74 -6.25
CA TRP A 138 10.90 -7.43 -6.89
C TRP A 138 12.33 -7.01 -7.18
N LYS A 139 13.25 -7.20 -6.22
CA LYS A 139 14.66 -6.94 -6.45
C LYS A 139 15.19 -7.72 -7.65
N LYS A 140 14.92 -9.03 -7.71
CA LYS A 140 15.33 -9.89 -8.82
C LYS A 140 14.79 -9.37 -10.16
N LYS A 141 13.49 -9.06 -10.24
CA LYS A 141 12.87 -8.50 -11.45
C LYS A 141 13.50 -7.17 -11.86
N PHE A 142 13.83 -6.30 -10.90
CA PHE A 142 14.45 -5.01 -11.17
C PHE A 142 15.89 -5.17 -11.67
N ASP A 143 16.68 -6.05 -11.05
CA ASP A 143 18.05 -6.33 -11.48
C ASP A 143 18.08 -6.91 -12.89
N GLU A 144 17.23 -7.89 -13.17
CA GLU A 144 17.15 -8.55 -14.50
C GLU A 144 16.61 -7.61 -15.58
N THR A 145 15.55 -6.87 -15.31
CA THR A 145 14.87 -6.03 -16.33
C THR A 145 15.58 -4.72 -16.58
N PHE A 146 16.07 -4.05 -15.52
CA PHE A 146 16.66 -2.72 -15.62
C PHE A 146 18.19 -2.72 -15.58
N GLY A 147 18.80 -3.87 -15.28
CA GLY A 147 20.25 -3.99 -15.10
C GLY A 147 20.76 -3.11 -13.96
N LEU A 148 20.04 -3.13 -12.83
CA LEU A 148 20.44 -2.39 -11.62
C LEU A 148 21.54 -3.17 -10.87
N LYS A 149 22.53 -2.45 -10.35
CA LYS A 149 23.59 -3.00 -9.48
C LYS A 149 23.47 -2.51 -8.04
N ASN A 150 22.58 -1.58 -7.82
CA ASN A 150 22.37 -0.82 -6.59
C ASN A 150 20.93 -0.99 -6.06
N CYS A 151 20.28 -2.10 -6.37
CA CYS A 151 18.95 -2.41 -5.84
C CYS A 151 19.07 -3.19 -4.53
N VAL A 152 18.41 -2.69 -3.49
CA VAL A 152 18.39 -3.28 -2.15
C VAL A 152 16.95 -3.64 -1.76
N ILE A 153 16.80 -4.61 -0.87
CA ILE A 153 15.50 -4.99 -0.32
C ILE A 153 15.26 -4.21 0.95
N LEU A 154 14.11 -3.53 1.03
CA LEU A 154 13.58 -2.98 2.27
C LEU A 154 12.07 -3.18 2.28
N GLU A 155 11.63 -4.16 3.04
CA GLU A 155 10.22 -4.45 3.24
C GLU A 155 9.53 -3.32 4.01
N ASN A 156 8.22 -3.18 3.82
CA ASN A 156 7.44 -2.22 4.60
C ASN A 156 7.44 -2.61 6.09
N GLY A 157 7.74 -1.65 6.95
CA GLY A 157 7.64 -1.78 8.40
C GLY A 157 6.37 -1.12 8.94
N ILE A 158 5.94 -1.56 10.12
CA ILE A 158 4.82 -0.98 10.88
C ILE A 158 5.17 -0.83 12.35
N ASP A 159 4.58 0.16 13.02
CA ASP A 159 4.66 0.31 14.46
C ASP A 159 3.65 -0.62 15.14
N THR A 160 4.12 -1.78 15.61
CA THR A 160 3.29 -2.79 16.27
C THR A 160 2.75 -2.31 17.62
N GLU A 161 3.44 -1.41 18.33
CA GLU A 161 2.98 -0.86 19.60
C GLU A 161 1.67 -0.08 19.45
N ARG A 162 1.55 0.68 18.37
CA ARG A 162 0.33 1.44 18.07
C ARG A 162 -0.86 0.53 17.72
N LEU A 163 -0.61 -0.70 17.29
CA LEU A 163 -1.63 -1.66 16.87
C LEU A 163 -2.09 -2.58 18.02
N LYS A 164 -1.32 -2.68 19.11
CA LYS A 164 -1.66 -3.50 20.29
C LYS A 164 -3.11 -3.38 20.77
N PRO A 165 -3.75 -2.19 20.82
CA PRO A 165 -5.13 -2.06 21.27
C PRO A 165 -6.17 -2.81 20.41
N ALA A 166 -5.80 -3.23 19.20
CA ALA A 166 -6.67 -3.98 18.31
C ALA A 166 -6.38 -5.50 18.28
N ILE A 167 -5.46 -5.98 19.12
CA ILE A 167 -5.17 -7.42 19.23
C ILE A 167 -6.37 -8.11 19.88
N THR A 168 -6.93 -9.09 19.18
CA THR A 168 -8.02 -9.95 19.64
C THR A 168 -7.82 -11.36 19.07
N SER A 169 -8.41 -12.37 19.73
CA SER A 169 -8.42 -13.72 19.21
C SER A 169 -9.39 -13.84 18.02
N VAL A 170 -9.10 -14.73 17.10
CA VAL A 170 -10.02 -15.10 16.01
C VAL A 170 -11.38 -15.58 16.55
N LYS A 171 -11.38 -16.24 17.71
CA LYS A 171 -12.59 -16.76 18.37
C LYS A 171 -13.48 -15.67 18.97
N ASP A 172 -12.97 -14.45 19.21
CA ASP A 172 -13.75 -13.37 19.80
C ASP A 172 -14.84 -12.83 18.87
N HIS A 173 -14.61 -12.90 17.56
CA HIS A 173 -15.51 -12.40 16.54
C HIS A 173 -15.62 -13.37 15.36
N PRO A 174 -16.21 -14.56 15.57
CA PRO A 174 -16.33 -15.54 14.49
C PRO A 174 -17.11 -14.96 13.31
N HIS A 175 -16.74 -15.37 12.11
CA HIS A 175 -17.36 -14.95 10.84
C HIS A 175 -17.44 -13.42 10.63
N THR A 176 -16.52 -12.68 11.26
CA THR A 176 -16.43 -11.22 11.09
C THR A 176 -15.13 -10.84 10.40
N PHE A 177 -15.26 -10.27 9.23
CA PHE A 177 -14.19 -9.98 8.30
C PHE A 177 -13.98 -8.47 8.12
N VAL A 178 -12.74 -8.06 7.84
CA VAL A 178 -12.42 -6.70 7.44
C VAL A 178 -11.55 -6.69 6.19
N SER A 179 -11.87 -5.80 5.26
CA SER A 179 -11.03 -5.49 4.10
C SER A 179 -10.63 -4.02 4.16
N LEU A 180 -9.32 -3.76 4.15
CA LEU A 180 -8.73 -2.42 4.27
C LEU A 180 -8.01 -2.05 2.97
N GLY A 181 -8.48 -1.01 2.29
CA GLY A 181 -7.83 -0.51 1.08
C GLY A 181 -8.82 0.11 0.10
N ARG A 182 -8.30 0.65 -1.01
CA ARG A 182 -9.12 1.28 -2.04
C ARG A 182 -10.11 0.27 -2.63
N LEU A 183 -11.41 0.51 -2.47
CA LEU A 183 -12.46 -0.37 -2.97
C LEU A 183 -12.49 -0.36 -4.50
N GLY A 184 -12.65 -1.53 -5.12
CA GLY A 184 -12.73 -1.70 -6.56
C GLY A 184 -12.10 -3.00 -7.06
N GLU A 185 -12.06 -3.15 -8.38
CA GLU A 185 -11.65 -4.38 -9.06
C GLU A 185 -10.24 -4.84 -8.66
N ARG A 186 -9.25 -3.93 -8.72
CA ARG A 186 -7.85 -4.26 -8.42
C ARG A 186 -7.64 -4.88 -7.02
N LYS A 187 -8.46 -4.49 -6.04
CA LYS A 187 -8.42 -5.02 -4.67
C LYS A 187 -9.33 -6.24 -4.45
N GLY A 188 -9.96 -6.73 -5.52
CA GLY A 188 -10.86 -7.88 -5.44
C GLY A 188 -12.14 -7.62 -4.62
N THR A 189 -12.52 -6.34 -4.48
CA THR A 189 -13.69 -5.97 -3.64
C THR A 189 -14.97 -6.62 -4.15
N TYR A 190 -15.14 -6.70 -5.47
CA TYR A 190 -16.33 -7.30 -6.06
C TYR A 190 -16.37 -8.81 -5.87
N ASP A 191 -15.22 -9.47 -5.88
CA ASP A 191 -15.13 -10.89 -5.63
C ASP A 191 -15.39 -11.22 -4.16
N LEU A 192 -14.91 -10.35 -3.24
CA LEU A 192 -15.25 -10.47 -1.82
C LEU A 192 -16.75 -10.32 -1.57
N ILE A 193 -17.44 -9.39 -2.24
CA ILE A 193 -18.91 -9.24 -2.14
C ILE A 193 -19.60 -10.51 -2.64
N LYS A 194 -19.17 -11.09 -3.77
CA LYS A 194 -19.71 -12.35 -4.29
C LYS A 194 -19.44 -13.53 -3.33
N ALA A 195 -18.27 -13.57 -2.72
CA ALA A 195 -17.92 -14.62 -1.76
C ALA A 195 -18.81 -14.53 -0.51
N ILE A 196 -19.01 -13.33 0.05
CA ILE A 196 -19.92 -13.12 1.20
C ILE A 196 -21.37 -13.50 0.85
N GLU A 197 -21.84 -13.26 -0.38
CA GLU A 197 -23.15 -13.69 -0.84
C GLU A 197 -23.32 -15.22 -0.74
N ARG A 198 -22.28 -15.97 -1.12
CA ARG A 198 -22.27 -17.44 -1.00
C ARG A 198 -22.18 -17.90 0.46
N VAL A 199 -21.30 -17.29 1.24
CA VAL A 199 -21.11 -17.63 2.66
C VAL A 199 -22.37 -17.38 3.47
N LYS A 200 -23.14 -16.33 3.19
CA LYS A 200 -24.40 -16.00 3.85
C LYS A 200 -25.43 -17.13 3.81
N ILE A 201 -25.41 -17.99 2.80
CA ILE A 201 -26.35 -19.12 2.67
C ILE A 201 -26.16 -20.10 3.83
N GLN A 202 -24.91 -20.31 4.27
CA GLN A 202 -24.57 -21.24 5.34
C GLN A 202 -24.39 -20.53 6.71
N ILE A 203 -23.95 -19.26 6.66
CA ILE A 203 -23.65 -18.42 7.82
C ILE A 203 -24.43 -17.10 7.67
N PRO A 204 -25.75 -17.08 8.01
CA PRO A 204 -26.61 -15.90 7.76
C PRO A 204 -26.18 -14.61 8.46
N ASP A 205 -25.46 -14.72 9.58
CA ASP A 205 -24.97 -13.61 10.40
C ASP A 205 -23.54 -13.16 10.06
N VAL A 206 -22.93 -13.71 9.00
CA VAL A 206 -21.62 -13.27 8.52
C VAL A 206 -21.54 -11.75 8.36
N LYS A 207 -20.43 -11.14 8.82
CA LYS A 207 -20.18 -9.70 8.71
C LYS A 207 -18.90 -9.43 7.95
N CYS A 208 -18.93 -8.42 7.09
CA CYS A 208 -17.75 -7.95 6.38
C CYS A 208 -17.73 -6.41 6.36
N TYR A 209 -16.66 -5.84 6.90
CA TYR A 209 -16.41 -4.40 6.86
C TYR A 209 -15.52 -4.07 5.65
N LEU A 210 -16.01 -3.24 4.74
CA LEU A 210 -15.26 -2.73 3.60
C LEU A 210 -14.84 -1.28 3.90
N ALA A 211 -13.55 -1.06 4.19
CA ALA A 211 -13.04 0.23 4.58
C ALA A 211 -11.98 0.75 3.60
N GLY A 212 -12.29 1.87 2.97
CA GLY A 212 -11.43 2.54 1.99
C GLY A 212 -12.17 3.55 1.15
N ASP A 213 -11.43 4.27 0.31
CA ASP A 213 -11.98 5.09 -0.77
C ASP A 213 -12.19 4.23 -2.04
N GLY A 214 -12.44 4.87 -3.17
CA GLY A 214 -12.61 4.19 -4.48
C GLY A 214 -14.07 4.06 -4.87
N ASP A 215 -14.45 2.87 -5.35
CA ASP A 215 -15.76 2.64 -5.99
C ASP A 215 -16.90 2.42 -4.98
N ILE A 216 -16.98 3.31 -3.98
CA ILE A 216 -17.92 3.20 -2.86
C ILE A 216 -19.38 3.07 -3.35
N ASP A 217 -19.79 3.92 -4.30
CA ASP A 217 -21.19 3.94 -4.77
C ASP A 217 -21.52 2.67 -5.55
N ARG A 218 -20.57 2.18 -6.35
CA ARG A 218 -20.72 0.89 -7.05
C ARG A 218 -20.83 -0.27 -6.06
N CYS A 219 -19.99 -0.29 -5.03
CA CYS A 219 -20.08 -1.30 -3.98
C CYS A 219 -21.45 -1.27 -3.26
N LYS A 220 -21.95 -0.07 -2.90
CA LYS A 220 -23.28 0.09 -2.29
C LYS A 220 -24.40 -0.45 -3.17
N GLN A 221 -24.34 -0.13 -4.46
CA GLN A 221 -25.32 -0.63 -5.44
C GLN A 221 -25.33 -2.17 -5.47
N ILE A 222 -24.15 -2.81 -5.60
CA ILE A 222 -24.05 -4.28 -5.65
C ILE A 222 -24.55 -4.92 -4.34
N VAL A 223 -24.19 -4.33 -3.19
CA VAL A 223 -24.63 -4.81 -1.86
C VAL A 223 -26.15 -4.73 -1.73
N GLU A 224 -26.79 -3.70 -2.28
CA GLU A 224 -28.24 -3.55 -2.30
C GLU A 224 -28.92 -4.55 -3.24
N GLU A 225 -28.47 -4.64 -4.49
CA GLU A 225 -28.97 -5.58 -5.50
C GLU A 225 -28.93 -7.04 -5.01
N LYS A 226 -27.91 -7.40 -4.21
CA LYS A 226 -27.72 -8.74 -3.65
C LYS A 226 -28.34 -8.95 -2.26
N ASN A 227 -29.08 -7.97 -1.72
CA ASN A 227 -29.67 -8.01 -0.39
C ASN A 227 -28.66 -8.32 0.72
N LEU A 228 -27.43 -7.70 0.66
CA LEU A 228 -26.33 -7.93 1.59
C LEU A 228 -26.13 -6.80 2.61
N LYS A 229 -27.05 -5.84 2.73
CA LYS A 229 -26.92 -4.68 3.65
C LYS A 229 -26.73 -5.08 5.12
N SER A 230 -27.26 -6.21 5.54
CA SER A 230 -27.08 -6.75 6.89
C SER A 230 -25.73 -7.43 7.10
N ASN A 231 -25.05 -7.84 6.03
CA ASN A 231 -23.82 -8.62 6.06
C ASN A 231 -22.58 -7.78 5.70
N ILE A 232 -22.72 -6.83 4.78
CA ILE A 232 -21.61 -6.00 4.31
C ILE A 232 -21.83 -4.55 4.73
N ILE A 233 -20.88 -4.03 5.50
CA ILE A 233 -20.87 -2.67 5.98
C ILE A 233 -19.79 -1.87 5.22
N ILE A 234 -20.19 -0.94 4.36
CA ILE A 234 -19.29 -0.06 3.62
C ILE A 234 -18.99 1.16 4.49
N VAL A 235 -17.77 1.21 5.02
CA VAL A 235 -17.33 2.21 6.01
C VAL A 235 -16.85 3.51 5.33
N GLY A 236 -16.36 3.40 4.09
CA GLY A 236 -15.63 4.48 3.43
C GLY A 236 -14.20 4.61 3.97
N TRP A 237 -13.58 5.77 3.79
CA TRP A 237 -12.22 6.00 4.26
C TRP A 237 -12.12 5.89 5.79
N ALA A 238 -11.26 5.01 6.28
CA ALA A 238 -10.97 4.82 7.70
C ALA A 238 -9.63 5.49 8.06
N ASN A 239 -9.67 6.44 9.00
CA ASN A 239 -8.46 6.94 9.64
C ASN A 239 -7.88 5.87 10.59
N PHE A 240 -6.73 6.15 11.20
CA PHE A 240 -6.03 5.19 12.05
C PHE A 240 -6.92 4.64 13.18
N ASN A 241 -7.64 5.50 13.92
CA ASN A 241 -8.50 5.08 15.03
C ASN A 241 -9.67 4.21 14.54
N LYS A 242 -10.29 4.59 13.42
CA LYS A 242 -11.36 3.78 12.82
C LYS A 242 -10.85 2.44 12.34
N LYS A 243 -9.64 2.39 11.78
CA LYS A 243 -8.97 1.15 11.38
C LYS A 243 -8.74 0.22 12.58
N LEU A 244 -8.23 0.76 13.71
CA LEU A 244 -8.08 0.00 14.95
C LEU A 244 -9.41 -0.58 15.45
N GLU A 245 -10.49 0.22 15.42
CA GLU A 245 -11.84 -0.23 15.79
C GLU A 245 -12.29 -1.41 14.93
N LEU A 246 -12.10 -1.31 13.61
CA LEU A 246 -12.49 -2.36 12.66
C LEU A 246 -11.66 -3.63 12.84
N LEU A 247 -10.35 -3.50 12.99
CA LEU A 247 -9.46 -4.62 13.28
C LEU A 247 -9.84 -5.30 14.60
N LYS A 248 -10.16 -4.53 15.65
CA LYS A 248 -10.60 -5.08 16.94
C LYS A 248 -11.90 -5.89 16.82
N LYS A 249 -12.84 -5.47 15.97
CA LYS A 249 -14.15 -6.11 15.76
C LYS A 249 -14.12 -7.29 14.78
N SER A 250 -12.97 -7.58 14.17
CA SER A 250 -12.86 -8.60 13.14
C SER A 250 -11.89 -9.70 13.55
N SER A 251 -12.15 -10.91 13.12
CA SER A 251 -11.26 -12.06 13.31
C SER A 251 -10.26 -12.23 12.18
N VAL A 252 -10.65 -11.85 10.97
CA VAL A 252 -9.88 -12.10 9.75
C VAL A 252 -9.78 -10.81 8.93
N LEU A 253 -8.58 -10.54 8.43
CA LEU A 253 -8.38 -9.53 7.38
C LEU A 253 -8.38 -10.22 6.02
N VAL A 254 -9.24 -9.72 5.12
CA VAL A 254 -9.41 -10.29 3.77
C VAL A 254 -8.98 -9.27 2.72
N LEU A 255 -8.03 -9.63 1.88
CA LEU A 255 -7.52 -8.78 0.80
C LEU A 255 -7.30 -9.60 -0.48
N PRO A 256 -8.34 -9.91 -1.28
CA PRO A 256 -8.25 -10.76 -2.45
C PRO A 256 -7.80 -9.98 -3.70
N SER A 257 -6.69 -9.28 -3.58
CA SER A 257 -6.18 -8.34 -4.58
C SER A 257 -5.65 -9.05 -5.83
N TYR A 258 -5.79 -8.40 -6.97
CA TYR A 258 -5.20 -8.82 -8.25
C TYR A 258 -3.77 -8.34 -8.44
N ASN A 259 -3.37 -7.31 -7.70
CA ASN A 259 -2.02 -6.75 -7.82
C ASN A 259 -1.62 -5.96 -6.57
N GLU A 260 -0.47 -6.33 -5.99
CA GLU A 260 0.13 -5.70 -4.80
C GLU A 260 1.65 -5.67 -4.89
N GLY A 261 2.24 -4.76 -4.11
CA GLY A 261 3.63 -4.90 -3.67
C GLY A 261 3.67 -5.71 -2.37
N LEU A 262 3.92 -5.03 -1.26
CA LEU A 262 3.71 -5.56 0.10
C LEU A 262 2.66 -4.67 0.79
N PRO A 263 1.38 -5.13 0.89
CA PRO A 263 0.30 -4.29 1.37
C PRO A 263 0.38 -4.05 2.88
N MET A 264 0.43 -2.76 3.29
CA MET A 264 0.40 -2.34 4.70
C MET A 264 -0.76 -2.96 5.48
N ALA A 265 -1.94 -3.11 4.85
CA ALA A 265 -3.11 -3.69 5.49
C ALA A 265 -2.88 -5.12 6.00
N ILE A 266 -2.15 -5.94 5.24
CA ILE A 266 -1.79 -7.31 5.67
C ILE A 266 -0.88 -7.26 6.89
N LEU A 267 0.18 -6.45 6.87
CA LEU A 267 1.09 -6.29 8.00
C LEU A 267 0.33 -5.79 9.25
N GLU A 268 -0.56 -4.81 9.09
CA GLU A 268 -1.40 -4.29 10.17
C GLU A 268 -2.34 -5.38 10.73
N GLY A 269 -2.97 -6.19 9.85
CA GLY A 269 -3.80 -7.33 10.27
C GLY A 269 -3.01 -8.37 11.06
N MET A 270 -1.83 -8.76 10.57
CA MET A 270 -0.94 -9.71 11.25
C MET A 270 -0.49 -9.19 12.61
N ALA A 271 -0.11 -7.91 12.72
CA ALA A 271 0.27 -7.30 13.99
C ALA A 271 -0.88 -7.22 15.00
N CYS A 272 -2.14 -7.24 14.53
CA CYS A 272 -3.32 -7.33 15.37
C CYS A 272 -3.77 -8.77 15.66
N GLY A 273 -2.97 -9.77 15.28
CA GLY A 273 -3.30 -11.20 15.49
C GLY A 273 -4.46 -11.69 14.62
N LYS A 274 -4.74 -11.03 13.48
CA LYS A 274 -5.78 -11.48 12.56
C LYS A 274 -5.27 -12.60 11.67
N ALA A 275 -6.11 -13.59 11.42
CA ALA A 275 -5.87 -14.49 10.30
C ALA A 275 -5.98 -13.71 8.98
N ILE A 276 -5.22 -14.11 7.99
CA ILE A 276 -5.17 -13.43 6.70
C ILE A 276 -5.76 -14.32 5.60
N ILE A 277 -6.72 -13.79 4.84
CA ILE A 277 -7.11 -14.39 3.56
C ILE A 277 -6.69 -13.43 2.46
N SER A 278 -5.81 -13.88 1.58
CA SER A 278 -5.29 -13.04 0.51
C SER A 278 -4.91 -13.86 -0.73
N THR A 279 -4.24 -13.24 -1.67
CA THR A 279 -3.87 -13.86 -2.96
C THR A 279 -2.36 -14.05 -3.07
N THR A 280 -1.96 -14.87 -4.06
CA THR A 280 -0.56 -15.20 -4.36
C THR A 280 0.21 -14.06 -5.06
N VAL A 281 -0.30 -12.82 -5.07
CA VAL A 281 0.31 -11.71 -5.81
C VAL A 281 1.36 -10.94 -5.02
N GLY A 282 2.35 -10.40 -5.73
CA GLY A 282 3.41 -9.55 -5.17
C GLY A 282 4.22 -10.25 -4.09
N ALA A 283 4.53 -9.54 -3.01
CA ALA A 283 5.24 -10.06 -1.85
C ALA A 283 4.32 -10.69 -0.78
N ILE A 284 3.03 -10.83 -1.04
CA ILE A 284 2.09 -11.44 -0.08
C ILE A 284 2.52 -12.86 0.31
N PRO A 285 2.95 -13.76 -0.61
CA PRO A 285 3.41 -15.10 -0.25
C PRO A 285 4.71 -15.12 0.59
N GLU A 286 5.43 -13.99 0.65
CA GLU A 286 6.63 -13.89 1.50
C GLU A 286 6.26 -13.78 2.99
N VAL A 287 5.09 -13.19 3.30
CA VAL A 287 4.64 -12.91 4.68
C VAL A 287 3.43 -13.74 5.13
N VAL A 288 2.55 -14.16 4.22
CA VAL A 288 1.39 -15.00 4.54
C VAL A 288 1.74 -16.46 4.28
N LYS A 289 1.65 -17.28 5.32
CA LYS A 289 1.96 -18.71 5.33
C LYS A 289 0.77 -19.48 5.92
N GLU A 290 0.81 -20.82 5.86
CA GLU A 290 -0.26 -21.70 6.37
C GLU A 290 -0.56 -21.47 7.86
N GLU A 291 0.42 -21.08 8.65
CA GLU A 291 0.27 -20.83 10.09
C GLU A 291 -0.47 -19.53 10.41
N ASN A 292 -0.54 -18.56 9.48
CA ASN A 292 -1.14 -17.25 9.72
C ASN A 292 -2.23 -16.85 8.72
N GLY A 293 -2.48 -17.68 7.69
CA GLY A 293 -3.50 -17.34 6.71
C GLY A 293 -3.72 -18.34 5.59
N ILE A 294 -4.56 -17.94 4.65
CA ILE A 294 -4.90 -18.74 3.46
C ILE A 294 -4.60 -17.88 2.23
N LEU A 295 -3.85 -18.44 1.29
CA LEU A 295 -3.60 -17.85 -0.03
C LEU A 295 -4.44 -18.54 -1.09
N ILE A 296 -5.05 -17.73 -1.95
CA ILE A 296 -5.84 -18.15 -3.10
C ILE A 296 -5.33 -17.49 -4.38
N GLU A 297 -5.71 -18.00 -5.54
CA GLU A 297 -5.47 -17.30 -6.79
C GLU A 297 -6.40 -16.08 -6.94
N PRO A 298 -5.91 -14.97 -7.54
CA PRO A 298 -6.76 -13.81 -7.83
C PRO A 298 -7.99 -14.19 -8.66
N GLY A 299 -9.18 -13.74 -8.25
CA GLY A 299 -10.45 -14.00 -8.95
C GLY A 299 -11.10 -15.34 -8.62
N ASP A 300 -10.48 -16.20 -7.83
CA ASP A 300 -11.06 -17.47 -7.40
C ASP A 300 -12.08 -17.25 -6.26
N VAL A 301 -13.29 -16.86 -6.65
CA VAL A 301 -14.40 -16.58 -5.71
C VAL A 301 -14.84 -17.83 -4.95
N GLU A 302 -14.67 -19.01 -5.54
CA GLU A 302 -15.04 -20.29 -4.90
C GLU A 302 -14.12 -20.57 -3.72
N LYS A 303 -12.81 -20.59 -3.96
CA LYS A 303 -11.82 -20.75 -2.89
C LYS A 303 -11.86 -19.62 -1.86
N LEU A 304 -12.17 -18.39 -2.29
CA LEU A 304 -12.38 -17.28 -1.36
C LEU A 304 -13.55 -17.60 -0.41
N SER A 305 -14.67 -18.09 -0.95
CA SER A 305 -15.83 -18.46 -0.13
C SER A 305 -15.51 -19.59 0.84
N GLU A 306 -14.82 -20.63 0.38
CA GLU A 306 -14.36 -21.74 1.23
C GLU A 306 -13.41 -21.26 2.34
N ALA A 307 -12.48 -20.38 2.01
CA ALA A 307 -11.56 -19.81 2.99
C ALA A 307 -12.29 -18.99 4.07
N LEU A 308 -13.29 -18.20 3.68
CA LEU A 308 -14.14 -17.44 4.61
C LEU A 308 -14.94 -18.37 5.55
N MET A 309 -15.46 -19.51 5.05
CA MET A 309 -16.21 -20.48 5.86
C MET A 309 -15.37 -21.24 6.89
N ARG A 310 -14.03 -21.19 6.81
CA ARG A 310 -13.14 -21.81 7.79
C ARG A 310 -12.97 -21.02 9.09
N TYR A 311 -13.33 -19.76 9.06
CA TYR A 311 -13.19 -18.81 10.18
C TYR A 311 -14.55 -18.30 10.66
#